data_cc512b42e372d423666d61ba20f18b5a
#
_entry.id   cc512b42e372d423666d61ba20f18b5a
#
_cell.length_a   1.000
_cell.length_b   1.000
_cell.length_c   1.000
_cell.angle_alpha   90.00
_cell.angle_beta   90.00
_cell.angle_gamma   90.00
#
_symmetry.space_group_name_H-M   'P 1'
#
loop_
_entity.id
_entity.type
_entity.pdbx_description
1 polymer ?
#
loop_
_entity_poly.entity_id
_entity_poly.type
_entity_poly.pdbx_seq_one_letter_code
_entity_poly.pdbx_strand_id
1 'polypeptide(L)'
;MKKSLIALAVLGSFAGVAAAQSSVTLFGIADVAVRHSNNGTTTKKSEDSGAESTSRFGLRGTEDLGGGLSAGFWLESGINLDNGTSSDTTKFWNRRATVSLISQTAGEVRLGRDTLPLYNQYNSFSPFSVIGVGGLQ
;
A
#
# COMPACT_ATOMS: atom_id res chain seq x y z
N MET A 1 19.26 -43.32 -28.28
CA MET A 1 19.87 -42.85 -27.05
C MET A 1 20.51 -41.45 -27.16
N LYS A 2 21.32 -41.10 -28.20
CA LYS A 2 21.96 -39.78 -28.32
C LYS A 2 20.95 -38.61 -28.49
N LYS A 3 19.82 -38.83 -29.18
CA LYS A 3 18.79 -37.81 -29.38
C LYS A 3 18.02 -37.47 -28.11
N SER A 4 17.81 -38.43 -27.21
CA SER A 4 17.17 -38.23 -25.91
C SER A 4 18.03 -37.45 -24.92
N LEU A 5 19.35 -37.63 -24.97
CA LEU A 5 20.30 -36.87 -24.16
C LEU A 5 20.40 -35.41 -24.57
N ILE A 6 20.29 -35.11 -25.88
CA ILE A 6 20.27 -33.75 -26.39
C ILE A 6 18.95 -33.05 -25.97
N ALA A 7 17.82 -33.73 -26.06
CA ALA A 7 16.53 -33.18 -25.62
C ALA A 7 16.53 -32.90 -24.10
N LEU A 8 17.13 -33.76 -23.30
CA LEU A 8 17.25 -33.56 -21.84
C LEU A 8 18.18 -32.40 -21.49
N ALA A 9 19.29 -32.23 -22.24
CA ALA A 9 20.22 -31.13 -22.06
C ALA A 9 19.60 -29.78 -22.44
N VAL A 10 18.77 -29.72 -23.51
CA VAL A 10 18.03 -28.55 -23.90
C VAL A 10 16.93 -28.19 -22.87
N LEU A 11 16.17 -29.19 -22.40
CA LEU A 11 15.21 -28.98 -21.32
C LEU A 11 15.86 -28.54 -19.99
N GLY A 12 17.03 -29.07 -19.66
CA GLY A 12 17.80 -28.70 -18.49
C GLY A 12 18.38 -27.27 -18.56
N SER A 13 18.69 -26.76 -19.75
CA SER A 13 19.16 -25.38 -19.95
C SER A 13 18.03 -24.33 -19.78
N PHE A 14 16.77 -24.71 -19.98
CA PHE A 14 15.60 -23.86 -19.69
C PHE A 14 15.13 -23.94 -18.22
N ALA A 15 15.60 -24.90 -17.43
CA ALA A 15 15.33 -25.01 -16.00
C ALA A 15 16.19 -24.04 -15.14
N GLY A 16 17.09 -23.28 -15.78
CA GLY A 16 17.95 -22.30 -15.13
C GLY A 16 17.22 -21.00 -14.90
N VAL A 17 16.98 -20.71 -13.61
CA VAL A 17 16.77 -19.37 -13.03
C VAL A 17 15.41 -18.73 -13.26
N ALA A 18 14.33 -19.39 -12.88
CA ALA A 18 13.19 -18.66 -12.35
C ALA A 18 13.39 -18.44 -10.85
N ALA A 19 14.45 -17.77 -10.44
CA ALA A 19 14.54 -17.16 -9.13
C ALA A 19 13.78 -15.82 -9.19
N ALA A 20 12.48 -15.88 -9.44
CA ALA A 20 11.59 -14.78 -9.19
C ALA A 20 11.65 -14.51 -7.68
N GLN A 21 12.38 -13.49 -7.27
CA GLN A 21 12.44 -13.08 -5.87
C GLN A 21 11.17 -12.31 -5.55
N SER A 22 10.09 -13.07 -5.35
CA SER A 22 8.82 -12.52 -4.86
C SER A 22 9.05 -11.89 -3.51
N SER A 23 8.73 -10.61 -3.37
CA SER A 23 8.79 -9.93 -2.08
C SER A 23 7.40 -9.50 -1.66
N VAL A 24 6.97 -9.97 -0.49
CA VAL A 24 5.75 -9.47 0.16
C VAL A 24 6.18 -8.74 1.43
N THR A 25 5.79 -7.48 1.53
CA THR A 25 6.08 -6.63 2.68
C THR A 25 4.78 -6.30 3.39
N LEU A 26 4.71 -6.60 4.69
CA LEU A 26 3.73 -6.04 5.59
C LEU A 26 4.23 -4.67 6.03
N PHE A 27 3.37 -3.64 5.97
CA PHE A 27 3.70 -2.28 6.38
C PHE A 27 2.51 -1.63 7.08
N GLY A 28 2.76 -0.55 7.79
CA GLY A 28 1.69 0.21 8.43
C GLY A 28 2.20 1.38 9.25
N ILE A 29 1.24 2.13 9.78
CA ILE A 29 1.43 3.21 10.75
C ILE A 29 0.42 3.00 11.85
N ALA A 30 0.88 3.06 13.09
CA ALA A 30 0.06 3.09 14.28
C ALA A 30 0.27 4.46 14.96
N ASP A 31 -0.74 5.31 14.87
CA ASP A 31 -0.73 6.67 15.41
C ASP A 31 -1.94 6.83 16.34
N VAL A 32 -1.66 7.07 17.62
CA VAL A 32 -2.66 7.31 18.67
C VAL A 32 -2.23 8.51 19.49
N ALA A 33 -3.14 9.41 19.74
CA ALA A 33 -2.91 10.59 20.57
C ALA A 33 -3.97 10.76 21.65
N VAL A 34 -3.56 11.31 22.79
CA VAL A 34 -4.48 11.80 23.81
C VAL A 34 -4.71 13.27 23.57
N ARG A 35 -5.96 13.64 23.33
CA ARG A 35 -6.37 15.02 23.06
C ARG A 35 -7.11 15.60 24.27
N HIS A 36 -6.74 16.84 24.61
CA HIS A 36 -7.47 17.68 25.52
C HIS A 36 -7.89 18.94 24.79
N SER A 37 -9.19 19.15 24.61
CA SER A 37 -9.74 20.34 23.97
C SER A 37 -10.69 21.07 24.91
N ASN A 38 -10.58 22.40 24.92
CA ASN A 38 -11.48 23.28 25.65
C ASN A 38 -11.89 24.44 24.73
N ASN A 39 -13.18 24.59 24.50
CA ASN A 39 -13.74 25.66 23.68
C ASN A 39 -14.34 26.82 24.50
N GLY A 40 -14.00 26.90 25.79
CA GLY A 40 -14.56 27.89 26.73
C GLY A 40 -15.87 27.46 27.42
N THR A 41 -16.64 26.58 26.78
CA THR A 41 -17.91 26.08 27.31
C THR A 41 -17.82 24.60 27.70
N THR A 42 -17.09 23.83 26.93
CA THR A 42 -16.98 22.37 27.10
C THR A 42 -15.53 21.96 27.05
N THR A 43 -15.13 21.10 27.99
CA THR A 43 -13.84 20.41 27.98
C THR A 43 -14.04 18.96 27.55
N LYS A 44 -13.27 18.52 26.55
CA LYS A 44 -13.27 17.13 26.08
C LYS A 44 -11.87 16.54 26.20
N LYS A 45 -11.80 15.32 26.73
CA LYS A 45 -10.60 14.47 26.67
C LYS A 45 -10.95 13.26 25.82
N SER A 46 -10.12 12.92 24.85
CA SER A 46 -10.31 11.78 23.98
C SER A 46 -8.98 11.11 23.67
N GLU A 47 -9.04 9.85 23.37
CA GLU A 47 -8.02 9.13 22.63
C GLU A 47 -8.45 9.16 21.17
N ASP A 48 -7.55 9.60 20.30
CA ASP A 48 -7.83 9.74 18.86
C ASP A 48 -6.82 8.95 18.05
N SER A 49 -7.31 8.13 17.13
CA SER A 49 -6.47 7.45 16.14
C SER A 49 -6.14 8.38 14.97
N GLY A 50 -4.88 8.37 14.52
CA GLY A 50 -4.48 9.12 13.34
C GLY A 50 -4.39 10.64 13.55
N ALA A 51 -3.85 11.08 14.67
CA ALA A 51 -3.76 12.49 15.00
C ALA A 51 -2.74 13.26 14.14
N GLU A 52 -1.64 12.62 13.78
CA GLU A 52 -0.59 13.16 12.91
C GLU A 52 -0.51 12.43 11.58
N SER A 53 -0.70 11.11 11.58
CA SER A 53 -0.73 10.30 10.38
C SER A 53 -1.83 9.24 10.47
N THR A 54 -2.67 9.12 9.45
CA THR A 54 -3.76 8.13 9.45
C THR A 54 -3.25 6.74 9.75
N SER A 55 -3.74 6.13 10.82
CA SER A 55 -3.40 4.76 11.21
C SER A 55 -3.88 3.78 10.15
N ARG A 56 -3.00 2.88 9.73
CA ARG A 56 -3.24 1.96 8.62
C ARG A 56 -2.32 0.76 8.67
N PHE A 57 -2.72 -0.30 8.01
CA PHE A 57 -1.83 -1.43 7.69
C PHE A 57 -2.05 -1.88 6.24
N GLY A 58 -1.08 -2.55 5.68
CA GLY A 58 -1.17 -3.03 4.31
C GLY A 58 -0.15 -4.09 3.97
N LEU A 59 -0.36 -4.67 2.81
CA LEU A 59 0.51 -5.63 2.15
C LEU A 59 0.86 -5.07 0.78
N ARG A 60 2.11 -5.18 0.40
CA ARG A 60 2.55 -4.88 -0.97
C ARG A 60 3.59 -5.89 -1.41
N GLY A 61 3.64 -6.13 -2.68
CA GLY A 61 4.62 -7.07 -3.23
C GLY A 61 4.89 -6.79 -4.70
N THR A 62 6.02 -7.30 -5.15
CA THR A 62 6.42 -7.24 -6.55
C THR A 62 7.02 -8.58 -6.94
N GLU A 63 6.65 -9.07 -8.12
CA GLU A 63 7.12 -10.27 -8.76
C GLU A 63 7.82 -9.90 -10.05
N ASP A 64 9.05 -10.35 -10.24
CA ASP A 64 9.77 -10.21 -11.52
C ASP A 64 9.27 -11.27 -12.50
N LEU A 65 8.74 -10.83 -13.64
CA LEU A 65 8.26 -11.70 -14.71
C LEU A 65 9.32 -11.96 -15.77
N GLY A 66 10.51 -11.38 -15.62
CA GLY A 66 11.58 -11.43 -16.60
C GLY A 66 11.40 -10.44 -17.76
N GLY A 67 12.44 -10.28 -18.56
CA GLY A 67 12.41 -9.39 -19.72
C GLY A 67 12.16 -7.91 -19.40
N GLY A 68 12.41 -7.46 -18.18
CA GLY A 68 12.15 -6.09 -17.74
C GLY A 68 10.68 -5.81 -17.41
N LEU A 69 9.88 -6.86 -17.20
CA LEU A 69 8.50 -6.80 -16.75
C LEU A 69 8.39 -7.27 -15.29
N SER A 70 7.50 -6.62 -14.52
CA SER A 70 7.15 -7.02 -13.16
C SER A 70 5.65 -6.89 -12.93
N ALA A 71 5.09 -7.78 -12.11
CA ALA A 71 3.75 -7.63 -11.57
C ALA A 71 3.83 -7.09 -10.16
N GLY A 72 2.93 -6.17 -9.78
CA GLY A 72 2.87 -5.61 -8.45
C GLY A 72 1.46 -5.65 -7.87
N PHE A 73 1.37 -5.65 -6.54
CA PHE A 73 0.12 -5.41 -5.84
C PHE A 73 0.33 -4.50 -4.63
N TRP A 74 -0.73 -3.79 -4.25
CA TRP A 74 -0.77 -2.98 -3.05
C TRP A 74 -2.17 -3.03 -2.45
N LEU A 75 -2.26 -3.47 -1.21
CA LEU A 75 -3.50 -3.54 -0.42
C LEU A 75 -3.29 -2.75 0.86
N GLU A 76 -4.18 -1.79 1.16
CA GLU A 76 -4.04 -0.91 2.33
C GLU A 76 -5.40 -0.61 2.94
N SER A 77 -5.51 -0.81 4.24
CA SER A 77 -6.68 -0.56 5.06
C SER A 77 -6.39 0.46 6.16
N GLY A 78 -7.28 1.41 6.33
CA GLY A 78 -7.28 2.29 7.50
C GLY A 78 -7.85 1.58 8.72
N ILE A 79 -7.27 1.86 9.87
CA ILE A 79 -7.69 1.32 11.17
C ILE A 79 -7.89 2.43 12.19
N ASN A 80 -8.86 2.26 13.07
CA ASN A 80 -9.09 3.12 14.23
C ASN A 80 -8.51 2.41 15.45
N LEU A 81 -7.34 2.85 15.91
CA LEU A 81 -6.63 2.20 17.01
C LEU A 81 -7.25 2.47 18.38
N ASP A 82 -7.99 3.57 18.50
CA ASP A 82 -8.74 3.94 19.70
C ASP A 82 -9.84 2.94 20.07
N ASN A 83 -10.36 2.20 19.08
CA ASN A 83 -11.45 1.25 19.29
C ASN A 83 -11.28 -0.09 18.55
N GLY A 84 -10.18 -0.26 17.80
CA GLY A 84 -9.85 -1.51 17.09
C GLY A 84 -10.71 -1.80 15.86
N THR A 85 -11.44 -0.82 15.32
CA THR A 85 -12.29 -1.02 14.15
C THR A 85 -11.58 -0.67 12.85
N SER A 86 -12.11 -1.15 11.72
CA SER A 86 -11.74 -0.60 10.40
C SER A 86 -12.24 0.84 10.27
N SER A 87 -11.48 1.70 9.60
CA SER A 87 -11.90 3.07 9.34
C SER A 87 -13.04 3.20 8.30
N ASP A 88 -13.37 2.11 7.59
CA ASP A 88 -14.52 2.02 6.69
C ASP A 88 -15.21 0.66 6.93
N THR A 89 -16.50 0.69 7.22
CA THR A 89 -17.29 -0.51 7.51
C THR A 89 -17.75 -1.27 6.27
N THR A 90 -17.63 -0.66 5.11
CA THR A 90 -18.11 -1.21 3.83
C THR A 90 -17.01 -1.76 2.94
N LYS A 91 -15.77 -1.26 3.12
CA LYS A 91 -14.62 -1.62 2.30
C LYS A 91 -13.42 -1.95 3.17
N PHE A 92 -13.00 -3.20 3.15
CA PHE A 92 -11.83 -3.63 3.92
C PHE A 92 -10.56 -2.94 3.44
N TRP A 93 -10.25 -3.00 2.13
CA TRP A 93 -9.13 -2.27 1.53
C TRP A 93 -9.56 -0.86 1.09
N ASN A 94 -10.00 -0.06 2.05
CA ASN A 94 -10.64 1.24 1.80
C ASN A 94 -9.68 2.32 1.30
N ARG A 95 -8.37 2.17 1.55
CA ARG A 95 -7.36 3.16 1.15
C ARG A 95 -6.78 2.86 -0.23
N ARG A 96 -6.28 1.65 -0.44
CA ARG A 96 -5.72 1.22 -1.71
C ARG A 96 -5.94 -0.27 -1.94
N ALA A 97 -6.30 -0.64 -3.15
CA ALA A 97 -6.42 -2.02 -3.60
C ALA A 97 -6.09 -2.07 -5.09
N THR A 98 -4.84 -2.31 -5.42
CA THR A 98 -4.34 -2.22 -6.80
C THR A 98 -3.51 -3.43 -7.19
N VAL A 99 -3.56 -3.73 -8.49
CA VAL A 99 -2.60 -4.59 -9.18
C VAL A 99 -1.94 -3.78 -10.30
N SER A 100 -0.68 -4.06 -10.58
CA SER A 100 0.12 -3.33 -11.54
C SER A 100 0.89 -4.28 -12.45
N LEU A 101 1.02 -3.90 -13.73
CA LEU A 101 2.02 -4.41 -14.64
C LEU A 101 3.03 -3.29 -14.90
N ILE A 102 4.29 -3.55 -14.61
CA ILE A 102 5.35 -2.57 -14.63
C ILE A 102 6.37 -2.98 -15.68
N SER A 103 6.69 -2.06 -16.58
CA SER A 103 7.76 -2.23 -17.58
C SER A 103 8.86 -1.21 -17.31
N GLN A 104 10.12 -1.64 -17.35
CA GLN A 104 11.27 -0.76 -17.19
C GLN A 104 11.37 0.32 -18.27
N THR A 105 10.77 0.09 -19.44
CA THR A 105 10.84 1.01 -20.59
C THR A 105 9.54 1.70 -20.90
N ALA A 106 8.38 1.06 -20.67
CA ALA A 106 7.06 1.56 -21.04
C ALA A 106 6.30 2.19 -19.85
N GLY A 107 6.79 2.04 -18.62
CA GLY A 107 6.12 2.55 -17.41
C GLY A 107 5.19 1.54 -16.78
N GLU A 108 4.15 2.02 -16.09
CA GLU A 108 3.24 1.20 -15.27
C GLU A 108 1.80 1.35 -15.72
N VAL A 109 1.12 0.21 -15.86
CA VAL A 109 -0.34 0.13 -15.94
C VAL A 109 -0.85 -0.38 -14.60
N ARG A 110 -1.66 0.42 -13.92
CA ARG A 110 -2.23 0.13 -12.61
C ARG A 110 -3.74 0.09 -12.68
N LEU A 111 -4.35 -0.94 -12.10
CA LEU A 111 -5.78 -1.16 -12.04
C LEU A 111 -6.23 -1.33 -10.59
N GLY A 112 -7.42 -0.83 -10.28
CA GLY A 112 -8.03 -0.95 -8.97
C GLY A 112 -8.29 0.40 -8.30
N ARG A 113 -8.48 0.36 -6.97
CA ARG A 113 -8.71 1.54 -6.14
C ARG A 113 -7.39 2.17 -5.75
N ASP A 114 -7.21 3.44 -6.06
CA ASP A 114 -6.02 4.22 -5.67
C ASP A 114 -6.40 5.67 -5.37
N THR A 115 -5.44 6.41 -4.83
CA THR A 115 -5.56 7.85 -4.59
C THR A 115 -5.45 8.61 -5.92
N LEU A 116 -6.33 9.57 -6.14
CA LEU A 116 -6.26 10.42 -7.31
C LEU A 116 -4.97 11.28 -7.31
N PRO A 117 -4.30 11.47 -8.45
CA PRO A 117 -3.13 12.34 -8.54
C PRO A 117 -3.39 13.76 -8.02
N LEU A 118 -4.58 14.30 -8.25
CA LEU A 118 -4.98 15.62 -7.74
C LEU A 118 -4.95 15.69 -6.21
N TYR A 119 -5.37 14.61 -5.52
CA TYR A 119 -5.31 14.57 -4.05
C TYR A 119 -3.86 14.58 -3.56
N ASN A 120 -2.96 13.89 -4.23
CA ASN A 120 -1.54 13.88 -3.88
C ASN A 120 -0.92 15.28 -4.03
N GLN A 121 -1.28 16.00 -5.10
CA GLN A 121 -0.86 17.39 -5.29
C GLN A 121 -1.41 18.29 -4.18
N TYR A 122 -2.70 18.19 -3.89
CA TYR A 122 -3.32 18.96 -2.83
C TYR A 122 -2.67 18.71 -1.46
N ASN A 123 -2.40 17.44 -1.14
CA ASN A 123 -1.74 17.04 0.10
C ASN A 123 -0.32 17.62 0.23
N SER A 124 0.42 17.74 -0.89
CA SER A 124 1.77 18.30 -0.89
C SER A 124 1.84 19.79 -0.53
N PHE A 125 0.74 20.52 -0.70
CA PHE A 125 0.62 21.93 -0.32
C PHE A 125 0.03 22.14 1.08
N SER A 126 -0.44 21.07 1.72
CA SER A 126 -1.00 21.15 3.08
C SER A 126 0.10 21.01 4.12
N PRO A 127 0.33 22.02 5.00
CA PRO A 127 1.32 21.92 6.08
C PRO A 127 1.09 20.76 7.05
N PHE A 128 -0.17 20.30 7.14
CA PHE A 128 -0.60 19.23 8.04
C PHE A 128 -0.99 17.95 7.28
N SER A 129 -0.61 17.84 6.01
CA SER A 129 -0.96 16.67 5.18
C SER A 129 -2.45 16.31 5.19
N VAL A 130 -3.33 17.33 5.28
CA VAL A 130 -4.80 17.22 5.42
C VAL A 130 -5.27 16.33 6.58
N ILE A 131 -4.48 16.23 7.64
CA ILE A 131 -4.71 15.34 8.79
C ILE A 131 -4.63 16.14 10.10
N GLY A 132 -5.23 15.60 11.17
CA GLY A 132 -5.20 16.17 12.50
C GLY A 132 -5.99 17.48 12.64
N VAL A 133 -5.74 18.23 13.71
CA VAL A 133 -6.47 19.45 14.05
C VAL A 133 -6.22 20.63 13.11
N GLY A 134 -5.10 20.60 12.39
CA GLY A 134 -4.74 21.59 11.38
C GLY A 134 -5.03 21.15 9.95
N GLY A 135 -5.57 19.95 9.74
CA GLY A 135 -5.97 19.46 8.43
C GLY A 135 -7.19 20.22 7.93
N LEU A 136 -7.27 20.38 6.61
CA LEU A 136 -8.47 20.93 5.96
C LEU A 136 -9.58 19.88 6.02
N GLN A 137 -10.71 20.23 6.61
CA GLN A 137 -11.93 19.43 6.64
C GLN A 137 -12.88 19.90 5.54
#